data_213dfd24167c0299b5398291d8452c94
#
_entry.id   213dfd24167c0299b5398291d8452c94
#
_cell.length_a   1.000
_cell.length_b   1.000
_cell.length_c   1.000
_cell.angle_alpha   90.00
_cell.angle_beta   90.00
_cell.angle_gamma   90.00
#
_symmetry.space_group_name_H-M   'P 1'
#
loop_
_entity.id
_entity.type
_entity.pdbx_description
1 polymer ?
#
loop_
_entity_poly.entity_id
_entity_poly.type
_entity_poly.pdbx_seq_one_letter_code
_entity_poly.pdbx_strand_id
1 'polypeptide(L)'
;YVLDTNLYVRAFRSQEGAKELESYFTDFTPLTYLSSVVFHELIVGASTPSKTRQIREDLLGPLTRAGRVITPSHSAWDQAGSSIAVMARKERRELRSLPKSLVNDFLLAASCRESGATLVTDNTADFKLIQKYLKHEHVAPWPRR
;
A
#
# COMPACT_ATOMS: atom_id res chain seq x y z
N TYR A 1 3.94 -7.06 -7.82
CA TYR A 1 3.47 -6.88 -6.45
C TYR A 1 3.66 -5.46 -5.97
N VAL A 2 2.75 -5.00 -5.11
CA VAL A 2 2.88 -3.78 -4.31
C VAL A 2 2.75 -4.16 -2.84
N LEU A 3 3.68 -3.74 -2.00
CA LEU A 3 3.60 -3.97 -0.56
C LEU A 3 2.84 -2.83 0.12
N ASP A 4 1.95 -3.20 1.04
CA ASP A 4 1.25 -2.25 1.90
C ASP A 4 2.19 -1.66 2.97
N THR A 5 1.87 -0.47 3.43
CA THR A 5 2.60 0.29 4.46
C THR A 5 2.85 -0.54 5.73
N ASN A 6 1.89 -1.37 6.14
CA ASN A 6 1.98 -2.18 7.35
C ASN A 6 3.18 -3.15 7.35
N LEU A 7 3.59 -3.67 6.18
CA LEU A 7 4.72 -4.59 6.06
C LEU A 7 6.06 -3.87 6.29
N TYR A 8 6.19 -2.66 5.76
CA TYR A 8 7.36 -1.81 6.04
C TYR A 8 7.42 -1.39 7.50
N VAL A 9 6.27 -0.99 8.08
CA VAL A 9 6.19 -0.60 9.49
C VAL A 9 6.56 -1.78 10.40
N ARG A 10 6.13 -2.99 10.08
CA ARG A 10 6.52 -4.22 10.79
C ARG A 10 8.03 -4.43 10.75
N ALA A 11 8.66 -4.25 9.60
CA ALA A 11 10.10 -4.36 9.46
C ALA A 11 10.88 -3.33 10.28
N PHE A 12 10.33 -2.12 10.47
CA PHE A 12 10.94 -1.12 11.35
C PHE A 12 10.77 -1.41 12.84
N ARG A 13 9.79 -2.22 13.23
CA ARG A 13 9.44 -2.47 14.63
C ARG A 13 10.04 -3.76 15.19
N SER A 14 10.45 -4.71 14.34
CA SER A 14 10.97 -6.00 14.80
C SER A 14 12.06 -6.55 13.88
N GLN A 15 13.01 -7.27 14.46
CA GLN A 15 14.04 -7.99 13.70
C GLN A 15 13.44 -9.07 12.80
N GLU A 16 12.38 -9.74 13.25
CA GLU A 16 11.68 -10.75 12.48
C GLU A 16 11.06 -10.15 11.23
N GLY A 17 10.30 -9.05 11.39
CA GLY A 17 9.73 -8.34 10.24
C GLY A 17 10.78 -7.81 9.27
N ALA A 18 11.94 -7.36 9.77
CA ALA A 18 13.05 -6.93 8.91
C ALA A 18 13.60 -8.10 8.08
N LYS A 19 13.83 -9.27 8.70
CA LYS A 19 14.30 -10.48 8.01
C LYS A 19 13.29 -10.99 6.97
N GLU A 20 12.00 -10.96 7.30
CA GLU A 20 10.94 -11.37 6.38
C GLU A 20 10.90 -10.45 5.14
N LEU A 21 10.99 -9.13 5.35
CA LEU A 21 11.00 -8.16 4.27
C LEU A 21 12.26 -8.31 3.40
N GLU A 22 13.43 -8.53 3.99
CA GLU A 22 14.68 -8.80 3.29
C GLU A 22 14.60 -10.07 2.45
N SER A 23 14.07 -11.15 3.02
CA SER A 23 13.84 -12.40 2.30
C SER A 23 12.89 -12.20 1.11
N TYR A 24 11.80 -11.47 1.31
CA TYR A 24 10.88 -11.13 0.23
C TYR A 24 11.61 -10.37 -0.90
N PHE A 25 12.37 -9.34 -0.59
CA PHE A 25 13.09 -8.57 -1.61
C PHE A 25 14.15 -9.38 -2.34
N THR A 26 14.79 -10.33 -1.66
CA THR A 26 15.75 -11.25 -2.31
C THR A 26 15.07 -12.03 -3.45
N ASP A 27 13.85 -12.48 -3.25
CA ASP A 27 13.13 -13.31 -4.22
C ASP A 27 12.27 -12.52 -5.21
N PHE A 28 11.69 -11.40 -4.78
CA PHE A 28 10.63 -10.70 -5.51
C PHE A 28 10.97 -9.28 -5.97
N THR A 29 12.19 -8.77 -5.72
CA THR A 29 12.58 -7.42 -6.18
C THR A 29 12.25 -7.15 -7.64
N PRO A 30 12.50 -8.08 -8.61
CA PRO A 30 12.19 -7.83 -10.02
C PRO A 30 10.70 -7.65 -10.32
N LEU A 31 9.84 -8.16 -9.44
CA LEU A 31 8.37 -8.15 -9.57
C LEU A 31 7.71 -7.13 -8.65
N THR A 32 8.49 -6.35 -7.90
CA THR A 32 7.97 -5.42 -6.88
C THR A 32 8.01 -3.99 -7.37
N TYR A 33 6.91 -3.29 -7.12
CA TYR A 33 6.72 -1.87 -7.36
C TYR A 33 6.41 -1.13 -6.07
N LEU A 34 6.87 0.10 -5.96
CA LEU A 34 6.53 1.01 -4.87
C LEU A 34 5.26 1.79 -5.25
N SER A 35 4.26 1.81 -4.35
CA SER A 35 3.16 2.76 -4.47
C SER A 35 3.55 4.12 -3.91
N SER A 36 3.26 5.21 -4.63
CA SER A 36 3.45 6.56 -4.12
C SER A 36 2.53 6.88 -2.93
N VAL A 37 1.40 6.17 -2.77
CA VAL A 37 0.54 6.25 -1.57
C VAL A 37 1.28 5.68 -0.36
N VAL A 38 1.88 4.50 -0.49
CA VAL A 38 2.70 3.87 0.56
C VAL A 38 3.92 4.73 0.89
N PHE A 39 4.60 5.25 -0.14
CA PHE A 39 5.71 6.18 0.05
C PHE A 39 5.31 7.38 0.91
N HIS A 40 4.18 8.02 0.58
CA HIS A 40 3.65 9.15 1.33
C HIS A 40 3.43 8.79 2.80
N GLU A 41 2.75 7.68 3.08
CA GLU A 41 2.46 7.25 4.45
C GLU A 41 3.73 6.97 5.27
N LEU A 42 4.71 6.31 4.66
CA LEU A 42 6.00 6.04 5.32
C LEU A 42 6.76 7.32 5.65
N ILE A 43 6.76 8.30 4.75
CA ILE A 43 7.42 9.60 4.98
C ILE A 43 6.69 10.39 6.07
N VAL A 44 5.35 10.45 6.03
CA VAL A 44 4.55 11.11 7.09
C VAL A 44 4.75 10.44 8.45
N GLY A 45 4.87 9.11 8.48
CA GLY A 45 5.11 8.34 9.69
C GLY A 45 6.55 8.39 10.23
N ALA A 46 7.49 8.95 9.48
CA ALA A 46 8.88 9.06 9.91
C ALA A 46 9.05 10.12 11.02
N SER A 47 9.45 9.69 12.21
CA SER A 47 9.53 10.54 13.40
C SER A 47 10.76 11.46 13.45
N THR A 48 11.75 11.24 12.59
CA THR A 48 13.01 12.00 12.57
C THR A 48 13.52 12.22 11.15
N PRO A 49 14.30 13.30 10.89
CA PRO A 49 14.94 13.51 9.58
C PRO A 49 15.86 12.36 9.15
N SER A 50 16.55 11.74 10.11
CA SER A 50 17.41 10.56 9.83
C SER A 50 16.59 9.38 9.32
N LYS A 51 15.43 9.11 9.93
CA LYS A 51 14.53 8.04 9.51
C LYS A 51 13.91 8.32 8.14
N THR A 52 13.54 9.57 7.90
CA THR A 52 13.07 10.02 6.57
C THR A 52 14.11 9.74 5.50
N ARG A 53 15.38 10.07 5.75
CA ARG A 53 16.48 9.80 4.83
C ARG A 53 16.67 8.31 4.59
N GLN A 54 16.70 7.51 5.67
CA GLN A 54 16.82 6.05 5.58
C GLN A 54 15.71 5.45 4.72
N ILE A 55 14.46 5.86 4.93
CA ILE A 55 13.33 5.40 4.11
C ILE A 55 13.54 5.77 2.64
N ARG A 56 13.92 7.01 2.34
CA ARG A 56 14.08 7.48 0.96
C ARG A 56 15.25 6.81 0.23
N GLU A 57 16.39 6.69 0.89
CA GLU A 57 17.64 6.30 0.23
C GLU A 57 17.82 4.78 0.25
N ASP A 58 17.63 4.15 1.40
CA ASP A 58 18.00 2.74 1.60
C ASP A 58 16.85 1.79 1.26
N LEU A 59 15.63 2.13 1.71
CA LEU A 59 14.50 1.23 1.55
C LEU A 59 13.81 1.39 0.19
N LEU A 60 13.44 2.61 -0.16
CA LEU A 60 12.61 2.89 -1.34
C LEU A 60 13.41 3.38 -2.55
N GLY A 61 14.61 3.88 -2.31
CA GLY A 61 15.51 4.41 -3.35
C GLY A 61 15.79 3.42 -4.46
N PRO A 62 16.07 2.14 -4.20
CA PRO A 62 16.29 1.15 -5.26
C PRO A 62 15.13 1.02 -6.24
N LEU A 63 13.88 0.95 -5.75
CA LEU A 63 12.69 0.88 -6.60
C LEU A 63 12.46 2.18 -7.38
N THR A 64 12.67 3.32 -6.73
CA THR A 64 12.54 4.64 -7.37
C THR A 64 13.54 4.83 -8.50
N ARG A 65 14.81 4.50 -8.27
CA ARG A 65 15.86 4.57 -9.30
C ARG A 65 15.62 3.61 -10.46
N ALA A 66 15.01 2.47 -10.19
CA ALA A 66 14.63 1.50 -11.22
C ALA A 66 13.36 1.89 -12.01
N GLY A 67 12.73 3.04 -11.72
CA GLY A 67 11.49 3.47 -12.34
C GLY A 67 10.27 2.62 -11.97
N ARG A 68 10.35 1.88 -10.85
CA ARG A 68 9.30 0.98 -10.39
C ARG A 68 8.41 1.66 -9.36
N VAL A 69 7.77 2.75 -9.78
CA VAL A 69 6.84 3.49 -8.93
C VAL A 69 5.48 3.53 -9.61
N ILE A 70 4.46 3.13 -8.88
CA ILE A 70 3.05 3.24 -9.27
C ILE A 70 2.46 4.45 -8.57
N THR A 71 2.00 5.42 -9.36
CA THR A 71 1.32 6.63 -8.87
C THR A 71 -0.14 6.59 -9.34
N PRO A 72 -1.14 6.78 -8.44
CA PRO A 72 -2.54 6.80 -8.83
C PRO A 72 -2.82 7.83 -9.92
N SER A 73 -3.47 7.41 -10.98
CA SER A 73 -3.96 8.32 -12.04
C SER A 73 -5.21 9.08 -11.59
N HIS A 74 -5.64 10.05 -12.40
CA HIS A 74 -6.95 10.70 -12.20
C HIS A 74 -8.08 9.66 -12.11
N SER A 75 -8.04 8.63 -12.95
CA SER A 75 -9.04 7.54 -12.93
C SER A 75 -9.01 6.75 -11.62
N ALA A 76 -7.84 6.48 -11.06
CA ALA A 76 -7.72 5.81 -9.76
C ALA A 76 -8.31 6.66 -8.61
N TRP A 77 -8.08 7.97 -8.62
CA TRP A 77 -8.70 8.91 -7.68
C TRP A 77 -10.22 8.92 -7.79
N ASP A 78 -10.76 9.00 -9.01
CA ASP A 78 -12.20 8.97 -9.26
C ASP A 78 -12.83 7.65 -8.79
N GLN A 79 -12.23 6.51 -9.13
CA GLN A 79 -12.70 5.20 -8.72
C GLN A 79 -12.67 5.03 -7.18
N ALA A 80 -11.60 5.46 -6.53
CA ALA A 80 -11.48 5.41 -5.07
C ALA A 80 -12.57 6.27 -4.41
N GLY A 81 -12.73 7.52 -4.84
CA GLY A 81 -13.74 8.44 -4.31
C GLY A 81 -15.16 7.94 -4.51
N SER A 82 -15.49 7.47 -5.71
CA SER A 82 -16.80 6.91 -6.04
C SER A 82 -17.11 5.66 -5.21
N SER A 83 -16.13 4.78 -5.03
CA SER A 83 -16.29 3.54 -4.25
C SER A 83 -16.47 3.83 -2.76
N ILE A 84 -15.74 4.79 -2.20
CA ILE A 84 -15.92 5.26 -0.82
C ILE A 84 -17.33 5.83 -0.63
N ALA A 85 -17.81 6.65 -1.56
CA ALA A 85 -19.15 7.23 -1.48
C ALA A 85 -20.25 6.16 -1.52
N VAL A 86 -20.09 5.12 -2.34
CA VAL A 86 -21.01 3.97 -2.40
C VAL A 86 -20.97 3.19 -1.09
N MET A 87 -19.77 2.88 -0.59
CA MET A 87 -19.59 2.17 0.67
C MET A 87 -20.25 2.93 1.83
N ALA A 88 -19.98 4.23 1.96
CA ALA A 88 -20.51 5.05 3.04
C ALA A 88 -22.06 5.04 3.05
N ARG A 89 -22.70 5.13 1.88
CA ARG A 89 -24.17 5.04 1.76
C ARG A 89 -24.69 3.66 2.14
N LYS A 90 -24.08 2.59 1.64
CA LYS A 90 -24.54 1.21 1.91
C LYS A 90 -24.32 0.78 3.36
N GLU A 91 -23.18 1.17 3.94
CA GLU A 91 -22.83 0.85 5.32
C GLU A 91 -23.42 1.87 6.34
N ARG A 92 -24.16 2.87 5.86
CA ARG A 92 -24.71 3.96 6.69
C ARG A 92 -23.66 4.65 7.55
N ARG A 93 -22.49 4.89 7.00
CA ARG A 93 -21.37 5.58 7.66
C ARG A 93 -21.32 7.03 7.25
N GLU A 94 -21.03 7.91 8.19
CA GLU A 94 -20.75 9.31 7.88
C GLU A 94 -19.35 9.44 7.25
N LEU A 95 -19.25 10.12 6.12
CA LEU A 95 -17.96 10.33 5.41
C LEU A 95 -16.91 10.99 6.31
N ARG A 96 -17.33 11.91 7.20
CA ARG A 96 -16.45 12.61 8.14
C ARG A 96 -15.85 11.71 9.21
N SER A 97 -16.49 10.58 9.51
CA SER A 97 -16.04 9.62 10.51
C SER A 97 -15.12 8.53 9.95
N LEU A 98 -14.90 8.50 8.62
CA LEU A 98 -14.05 7.51 8.00
C LEU A 98 -12.58 7.78 8.36
N PRO A 99 -11.83 6.74 8.75
CA PRO A 99 -10.39 6.87 8.99
C PRO A 99 -9.67 7.33 7.73
N LYS A 100 -8.70 8.23 7.87
CA LYS A 100 -7.84 8.67 6.73
C LYS A 100 -7.11 7.49 6.09
N SER A 101 -6.72 6.48 6.89
CA SER A 101 -6.12 5.24 6.38
C SER A 101 -7.02 4.53 5.39
N LEU A 102 -8.34 4.46 5.65
CA LEU A 102 -9.27 3.83 4.74
C LEU A 102 -9.34 4.51 3.36
N VAL A 103 -9.23 5.86 3.33
CA VAL A 103 -9.16 6.62 2.07
C VAL A 103 -7.91 6.24 1.29
N ASN A 104 -6.76 6.15 1.96
CA ASN A 104 -5.51 5.72 1.35
C ASN A 104 -5.58 4.26 0.86
N ASP A 105 -6.23 3.37 1.63
CA ASP A 105 -6.41 1.96 1.26
C ASP A 105 -7.25 1.82 -0.02
N PHE A 106 -8.33 2.60 -0.17
CA PHE A 106 -9.10 2.65 -1.41
C PHE A 106 -8.27 3.15 -2.59
N LEU A 107 -7.47 4.20 -2.38
CA LEU A 107 -6.61 4.74 -3.43
C LEU A 107 -5.51 3.76 -3.81
N LEU A 108 -4.92 3.07 -2.83
CA LEU A 108 -3.95 2.00 -3.06
C LEU A 108 -4.56 0.85 -3.87
N ALA A 109 -5.76 0.39 -3.49
CA ALA A 109 -6.49 -0.65 -4.21
C ALA A 109 -6.81 -0.23 -5.66
N ALA A 110 -7.24 1.03 -5.87
CA ALA A 110 -7.52 1.56 -7.19
C ALA A 110 -6.28 1.61 -8.08
N SER A 111 -5.15 2.06 -7.53
CA SER A 111 -3.88 2.11 -8.29
C SER A 111 -3.31 0.72 -8.59
N CYS A 112 -3.47 -0.24 -7.68
CA CYS A 112 -3.11 -1.63 -7.95
C CYS A 112 -3.98 -2.22 -9.06
N ARG A 113 -5.30 -1.96 -9.03
CA ARG A 113 -6.22 -2.40 -10.08
C ARG A 113 -5.84 -1.87 -11.46
N GLU A 114 -5.61 -0.57 -11.59
CA GLU A 114 -5.30 0.04 -12.90
C GLU A 114 -3.95 -0.40 -13.48
N SER A 115 -2.98 -0.73 -12.61
CA SER A 115 -1.65 -1.21 -13.00
C SER A 115 -1.57 -2.73 -13.15
N GLY A 116 -2.63 -3.48 -12.83
CA GLY A 116 -2.61 -4.94 -12.81
C GLY A 116 -1.72 -5.53 -11.72
N ALA A 117 -1.41 -4.77 -10.68
CA ALA A 117 -0.58 -5.22 -9.57
C ALA A 117 -1.40 -5.95 -8.51
N THR A 118 -0.79 -6.94 -7.87
CA THR A 118 -1.34 -7.62 -6.69
C THR A 118 -0.80 -6.95 -5.42
N LEU A 119 -1.70 -6.51 -4.56
CA LEU A 119 -1.35 -5.94 -3.26
C LEU A 119 -0.99 -7.04 -2.27
N VAL A 120 0.12 -6.89 -1.56
CA VAL A 120 0.51 -7.75 -0.43
C VAL A 120 0.27 -7.00 0.86
N THR A 121 -0.60 -7.52 1.73
CA THR A 121 -1.02 -6.83 2.95
C THR A 121 -1.33 -7.77 4.11
N ASP A 122 -0.97 -7.38 5.33
CA ASP A 122 -1.44 -8.04 6.57
C ASP A 122 -2.92 -7.69 6.84
N ASN A 123 -3.40 -6.56 6.33
CA ASN A 123 -4.76 -6.07 6.58
C ASN A 123 -5.80 -6.67 5.61
N THR A 124 -5.79 -7.99 5.48
CA THR A 124 -6.67 -8.70 4.53
C THR A 124 -8.15 -8.48 4.81
N ALA A 125 -8.54 -8.19 6.05
CA ALA A 125 -9.94 -7.96 6.41
C ALA A 125 -10.48 -6.67 5.78
N ASP A 126 -9.73 -5.57 5.89
CA ASP A 126 -10.13 -4.28 5.31
C ASP A 126 -10.09 -4.33 3.77
N PHE A 127 -9.09 -4.96 3.17
CA PHE A 127 -9.03 -5.11 1.72
C PHE A 127 -10.10 -6.06 1.17
N LYS A 128 -10.58 -7.05 1.93
CA LYS A 128 -11.78 -7.82 1.58
C LYS A 128 -13.06 -6.95 1.62
N LEU A 129 -13.16 -6.03 2.57
CA LEU A 129 -14.26 -5.06 2.60
C LEU A 129 -14.18 -4.12 1.38
N ILE A 130 -13.01 -3.55 1.11
CA ILE A 130 -12.79 -2.67 -0.04
C ILE A 130 -13.13 -3.39 -1.35
N GLN A 131 -12.75 -4.66 -1.49
CA GLN A 131 -12.99 -5.47 -2.69
C GLN A 131 -14.48 -5.60 -3.06
N LYS A 132 -15.38 -5.47 -2.09
CA LYS A 132 -16.83 -5.44 -2.35
C LYS A 132 -17.29 -4.22 -3.14
N TYR A 133 -16.53 -3.12 -3.08
CA TYR A 133 -16.86 -1.83 -3.68
C TYR A 133 -15.90 -1.45 -4.81
N LEU A 134 -14.65 -1.90 -4.72
CA LEU A 134 -13.58 -1.65 -5.68
C LEU A 134 -12.83 -2.96 -5.94
N LYS A 135 -13.13 -3.60 -7.05
CA LYS A 135 -12.48 -4.86 -7.44
C LYS A 135 -10.98 -4.66 -7.62
N HIS A 136 -10.17 -5.42 -6.92
CA HIS A 136 -8.71 -5.45 -6.98
C HIS A 136 -8.20 -6.81 -6.50
N GLU A 137 -6.91 -7.10 -6.72
CA GLU A 137 -6.26 -8.32 -6.27
C GLU A 137 -5.39 -8.03 -5.05
N HIS A 138 -5.53 -8.86 -4.01
CA HIS A 138 -4.67 -8.81 -2.83
C HIS A 138 -4.40 -10.20 -2.25
N VAL A 139 -3.25 -10.34 -1.59
CA VAL A 139 -2.80 -11.58 -0.95
C VAL A 139 -2.21 -11.27 0.43
N ALA A 140 -2.27 -12.26 1.31
CA ALA A 140 -1.55 -12.21 2.58
C ALA A 140 -0.02 -12.31 2.36
N PRO A 141 0.80 -11.78 3.25
CA PRO A 141 2.25 -12.00 3.25
C PRO A 141 2.56 -13.46 3.55
N TRP A 142 3.53 -14.09 2.94
CA TRP A 142 4.28 -13.60 1.81
C TRP A 142 3.85 -14.42 0.59
N PRO A 143 3.79 -13.84 -0.61
CA PRO A 143 3.42 -14.61 -1.80
C PRO A 143 4.45 -15.73 -2.02
N ARG A 144 3.98 -16.85 -2.54
CA ARG A 144 4.84 -17.98 -2.95
C ARG A 144 5.14 -17.86 -4.44
N ARG A 145 6.33 -18.28 -4.83
CA ARG A 145 6.69 -18.44 -6.25
C ARG A 145 5.84 -19.53 -6.89
#